data_ce993f1f1e07a14a1df8afda395c061e
#
_entry.id   ce993f1f1e07a14a1df8afda395c061e
#
_cell.length_a   1.000
_cell.length_b   1.000
_cell.length_c   1.000
_cell.angle_alpha   90.00
_cell.angle_beta   90.00
_cell.angle_gamma   90.00
#
_symmetry.space_group_name_H-M   'P 1'
#
loop_
_entity.id
_entity.type
_entity.pdbx_description
1 polymer ?
#
loop_
_entity_poly.entity_id
_entity_poly.type
_entity_poly.pdbx_seq_one_letter_code
_entity_poly.pdbx_strand_id
1 'polypeptide(L)'
;MDKILIIEDDEAIAKIEQDFLTINGYETKVVMNGHLGLKEALSNPYDLILLDLMLPDMDGLEICKQLREKLSIPILMVTAKVEDTDKIMGLGVGADDYITKPFSAMELVARVKANIAQYTRASHKNTSTVSEVLDYGKFKLNTKTRRVLINGIEVEFKNREYELLLFLMSNPEVVFTREELYEKIWGLDAIGDSRTVAVHLSRIREKIEKDPADPQHIQTVWGAGYRFRP
;
A
#
# COMPACT_ATOMS: atom_id res chain seq x y z
N MET A 1 -6.09 7.77 -19.20
CA MET A 1 -4.87 8.42 -18.68
C MET A 1 -5.08 8.49 -17.19
N ASP A 2 -4.16 7.90 -16.42
CA ASP A 2 -4.35 7.84 -14.98
C ASP A 2 -4.14 9.23 -14.36
N LYS A 3 -4.98 9.56 -13.37
CA LYS A 3 -5.00 10.87 -12.70
C LYS A 3 -4.34 10.77 -11.34
N ILE A 4 -3.39 11.66 -11.08
CA ILE A 4 -2.64 11.71 -9.83
C ILE A 4 -2.91 13.03 -9.12
N LEU A 5 -3.34 12.96 -7.88
CA LEU A 5 -3.40 14.12 -6.99
C LEU A 5 -2.07 14.23 -6.25
N ILE A 6 -1.48 15.42 -6.26
CA ILE A 6 -0.25 15.78 -5.54
C ILE A 6 -0.64 16.77 -4.44
N ILE A 7 -0.40 16.42 -3.20
CA ILE A 7 -0.63 17.28 -2.02
C ILE A 7 0.74 17.56 -1.41
N GLU A 8 1.31 18.72 -1.77
CA GLU A 8 2.68 19.14 -1.46
C GLU A 8 2.69 20.68 -1.34
N ASP A 9 3.19 21.22 -0.25
CA ASP A 9 3.22 22.67 0.01
C ASP A 9 4.47 23.37 -0.57
N ASP A 10 5.55 22.65 -0.81
CA ASP A 10 6.73 23.19 -1.48
C ASP A 10 6.50 23.26 -2.99
N GLU A 11 6.39 24.49 -3.52
CA GLU A 11 6.13 24.75 -4.93
C GLU A 11 7.21 24.13 -5.86
N ALA A 12 8.47 24.12 -5.44
CA ALA A 12 9.56 23.57 -6.25
C ALA A 12 9.48 22.04 -6.32
N ILE A 13 9.19 21.38 -5.20
CA ILE A 13 9.01 19.93 -5.14
C ILE A 13 7.75 19.52 -5.91
N ALA A 14 6.62 20.17 -5.67
CA ALA A 14 5.37 19.92 -6.37
C ALA A 14 5.54 20.07 -7.90
N LYS A 15 6.31 21.06 -8.34
CA LYS A 15 6.61 21.28 -9.75
C LYS A 15 7.46 20.15 -10.34
N ILE A 16 8.46 19.68 -9.62
CA ILE A 16 9.29 18.54 -10.03
C ILE A 16 8.43 17.29 -10.17
N GLU A 17 7.62 16.97 -9.17
CA GLU A 17 6.71 15.82 -9.19
C GLU A 17 5.75 15.89 -10.38
N GLN A 18 5.11 17.05 -10.56
CA GLN A 18 4.18 17.29 -11.66
C GLN A 18 4.83 17.10 -13.02
N ASP A 19 6.00 17.74 -13.26
CA ASP A 19 6.69 17.71 -14.55
C ASP A 19 7.09 16.28 -14.92
N PHE A 20 7.71 15.52 -13.98
CA PHE A 20 8.10 14.15 -14.24
C PHE A 20 6.92 13.21 -14.47
N LEU A 21 5.86 13.35 -13.72
CA LEU A 21 4.66 12.52 -13.92
C LEU A 21 3.97 12.87 -15.23
N THR A 22 3.87 14.14 -15.59
CA THR A 22 3.25 14.58 -16.85
C THR A 22 4.04 14.09 -18.06
N ILE A 23 5.39 14.17 -18.04
CA ILE A 23 6.25 13.63 -19.11
C ILE A 23 6.06 12.11 -19.27
N ASN A 24 5.75 11.40 -18.17
CA ASN A 24 5.50 9.95 -18.19
C ASN A 24 4.04 9.58 -18.47
N GLY A 25 3.22 10.53 -18.90
CA GLY A 25 1.87 10.27 -19.42
C GLY A 25 0.77 10.23 -18.37
N TYR A 26 0.97 10.84 -17.21
CA TYR A 26 -0.06 10.99 -16.17
C TYR A 26 -0.74 12.37 -16.24
N GLU A 27 -2.03 12.42 -15.92
CA GLU A 27 -2.73 13.68 -15.65
C GLU A 27 -2.51 14.03 -14.17
N THR A 28 -2.05 15.24 -13.89
CA THR A 28 -1.69 15.64 -12.52
C THR A 28 -2.48 16.84 -12.04
N LYS A 29 -2.86 16.85 -10.78
CA LYS A 29 -3.42 17.99 -10.07
C LYS A 29 -2.60 18.26 -8.84
N VAL A 30 -2.04 19.47 -8.71
CA VAL A 30 -1.32 19.91 -7.52
C VAL A 30 -2.27 20.69 -6.61
N VAL A 31 -2.20 20.42 -5.31
CA VAL A 31 -2.85 21.17 -4.24
C VAL A 31 -1.83 21.40 -3.13
N MET A 32 -1.56 22.68 -2.82
CA MET A 32 -0.49 23.09 -1.91
C MET A 32 -0.97 23.28 -0.45
N ASN A 33 -2.04 22.62 -0.06
CA ASN A 33 -2.64 22.76 1.27
C ASN A 33 -3.34 21.45 1.66
N GLY A 34 -3.10 20.97 2.86
CA GLY A 34 -3.60 19.67 3.33
C GLY A 34 -5.13 19.59 3.39
N HIS A 35 -5.79 20.59 3.97
CA HIS A 35 -7.26 20.63 4.06
C HIS A 35 -7.92 20.67 2.67
N LEU A 36 -7.37 21.48 1.76
CA LEU A 36 -7.87 21.55 0.39
C LEU A 36 -7.57 20.25 -0.37
N GLY A 37 -6.39 19.64 -0.17
CA GLY A 37 -6.02 18.36 -0.75
C GLY A 37 -6.93 17.24 -0.32
N LEU A 38 -7.25 17.15 0.97
CA LEU A 38 -8.22 16.20 1.50
C LEU A 38 -9.61 16.38 0.88
N LYS A 39 -10.09 17.62 0.79
CA LYS A 39 -11.37 17.92 0.16
C LYS A 39 -11.37 17.57 -1.33
N GLU A 40 -10.30 17.90 -2.04
CA GLU A 40 -10.13 17.61 -3.46
C GLU A 40 -10.15 16.10 -3.72
N ALA A 41 -9.40 15.34 -2.94
CA ALA A 41 -9.33 13.87 -3.05
C ALA A 41 -10.69 13.19 -2.83
N LEU A 42 -11.51 13.72 -1.92
CA LEU A 42 -12.84 13.18 -1.63
C LEU A 42 -13.93 13.63 -2.62
N SER A 43 -13.68 14.71 -3.37
CA SER A 43 -14.68 15.29 -4.27
C SER A 43 -14.49 14.88 -5.73
N ASN A 44 -13.30 14.44 -6.11
CA ASN A 44 -12.93 14.11 -7.49
C ASN A 44 -12.24 12.74 -7.57
N PRO A 45 -12.41 12.02 -8.70
CA PRO A 45 -11.77 10.72 -8.88
C PRO A 45 -10.29 10.87 -9.24
N TYR A 46 -9.45 10.09 -8.55
CA TYR A 46 -8.01 9.93 -8.80
C TYR A 46 -7.64 8.46 -8.79
N ASP A 47 -6.55 8.11 -9.47
CA ASP A 47 -6.01 6.75 -9.53
C ASP A 47 -4.87 6.53 -8.51
N LEU A 48 -4.25 7.62 -8.03
CA LEU A 48 -3.24 7.63 -6.99
C LEU A 48 -3.15 9.02 -6.33
N ILE A 49 -2.79 9.04 -5.06
CA ILE A 49 -2.49 10.26 -4.31
C ILE A 49 -1.02 10.23 -3.89
N LEU A 50 -0.26 11.28 -4.24
CA LEU A 50 1.01 11.63 -3.61
C LEU A 50 0.70 12.57 -2.44
N LEU A 51 1.24 12.28 -1.27
CA LEU A 51 0.93 13.03 -0.05
C LEU A 51 2.20 13.34 0.74
N ASP A 52 2.55 14.62 0.86
CA ASP A 52 3.57 15.00 1.83
C ASP A 52 3.05 14.85 3.27
N LEU A 53 3.91 14.36 4.12
CA LEU A 53 3.63 14.25 5.56
C LEU A 53 3.77 15.59 6.29
N MET A 54 4.62 16.48 5.79
CA MET A 54 5.02 17.69 6.51
C MET A 54 4.30 18.94 6.01
N LEU A 55 2.99 18.85 5.84
CA LEU A 55 2.18 19.99 5.46
C LEU A 55 1.99 20.98 6.62
N PRO A 56 1.98 22.30 6.38
CA PRO A 56 1.96 23.30 7.45
C PRO A 56 0.60 23.45 8.15
N ASP A 57 -0.48 23.02 7.52
CA ASP A 57 -1.86 23.23 7.96
C ASP A 57 -2.53 21.99 8.53
N MET A 58 -2.08 20.79 8.16
CA MET A 58 -2.65 19.53 8.61
C MET A 58 -1.61 18.41 8.54
N ASP A 59 -1.53 17.56 9.56
CA ASP A 59 -0.65 16.40 9.56
C ASP A 59 -1.02 15.43 8.43
N GLY A 60 -0.05 15.10 7.57
CA GLY A 60 -0.25 14.17 6.46
C GLY A 60 -0.67 12.77 6.90
N LEU A 61 -0.29 12.32 8.09
CA LEU A 61 -0.77 11.05 8.66
C LEU A 61 -2.27 11.09 8.93
N GLU A 62 -2.77 12.20 9.44
CA GLU A 62 -4.21 12.39 9.69
C GLU A 62 -4.98 12.49 8.38
N ILE A 63 -4.43 13.17 7.37
CA ILE A 63 -5.01 13.20 6.01
C ILE A 63 -5.10 11.78 5.44
N CYS A 64 -4.02 11.01 5.51
CA CYS A 64 -3.98 9.63 5.02
C CYS A 64 -5.04 8.76 5.70
N LYS A 65 -5.18 8.87 7.02
CA LYS A 65 -6.19 8.13 7.77
C LYS A 65 -7.60 8.44 7.30
N GLN A 66 -7.95 9.73 7.18
CA GLN A 66 -9.27 10.16 6.72
C GLN A 66 -9.56 9.76 5.27
N LEU A 67 -8.56 9.85 4.39
CA LEU A 67 -8.68 9.36 3.02
C LEU A 67 -8.93 7.86 2.99
N ARG A 68 -8.21 7.09 3.81
CA ARG A 68 -8.29 5.64 3.82
C ARG A 68 -9.62 5.09 4.35
N GLU A 69 -10.34 5.86 5.16
CA GLU A 69 -11.70 5.51 5.58
C GLU A 69 -12.71 5.52 4.41
N LYS A 70 -12.41 6.25 3.32
CA LYS A 70 -13.34 6.49 2.22
C LYS A 70 -12.83 6.04 0.85
N LEU A 71 -11.50 5.91 0.69
CA LEU A 71 -10.87 5.62 -0.59
C LEU A 71 -9.99 4.39 -0.50
N SER A 72 -10.05 3.54 -1.52
CA SER A 72 -9.20 2.36 -1.68
C SER A 72 -8.05 2.55 -2.68
N ILE A 73 -7.98 3.71 -3.37
CA ILE A 73 -6.89 4.02 -4.31
C ILE A 73 -5.54 4.09 -3.60
N PRO A 74 -4.42 3.85 -4.30
CA PRO A 74 -3.09 3.95 -3.71
C PRO A 74 -2.79 5.33 -3.15
N ILE A 75 -2.24 5.37 -1.93
CA ILE A 75 -1.69 6.58 -1.30
C ILE A 75 -0.20 6.34 -1.10
N LEU A 76 0.60 7.14 -1.79
CA LEU A 76 2.05 7.12 -1.74
C LEU A 76 2.53 8.34 -0.94
N MET A 77 3.12 8.10 0.22
CA MET A 77 3.64 9.18 1.06
C MET A 77 5.01 9.65 0.58
N VAL A 78 5.19 10.95 0.55
CA VAL A 78 6.49 11.60 0.27
C VAL A 78 6.93 12.33 1.53
N THR A 79 8.14 12.09 2.04
CA THR A 79 8.55 12.65 3.32
C THR A 79 10.04 12.87 3.45
N ALA A 80 10.43 13.96 4.12
CA ALA A 80 11.82 14.20 4.54
C ALA A 80 12.19 13.38 5.81
N LYS A 81 11.23 12.78 6.49
CA LYS A 81 11.48 12.00 7.70
C LYS A 81 12.10 10.65 7.36
N VAL A 82 13.28 10.41 7.88
CA VAL A 82 14.11 9.22 7.61
C VAL A 82 13.96 8.17 8.72
N GLU A 83 13.39 8.53 9.88
CA GLU A 83 13.28 7.62 11.01
C GLU A 83 12.30 6.48 10.70
N ASP A 84 12.70 5.27 11.06
CA ASP A 84 11.90 4.05 10.79
C ASP A 84 10.54 4.11 11.50
N THR A 85 10.44 4.82 12.63
CA THR A 85 9.19 5.05 13.36
C THR A 85 8.16 5.82 12.54
N ASP A 86 8.56 6.86 11.81
CA ASP A 86 7.64 7.67 11.00
C ASP A 86 7.12 6.90 9.79
N LYS A 87 7.99 6.08 9.17
CA LYS A 87 7.62 5.18 8.07
C LYS A 87 6.64 4.09 8.54
N ILE A 88 6.90 3.51 9.70
CA ILE A 88 6.03 2.51 10.33
C ILE A 88 4.68 3.13 10.65
N MET A 89 4.65 4.36 11.19
CA MET A 89 3.41 5.07 11.48
C MET A 89 2.62 5.37 10.19
N GLY A 90 3.26 5.87 9.14
CA GLY A 90 2.62 6.18 7.86
C GLY A 90 1.96 4.96 7.21
N LEU A 91 2.67 3.85 7.12
CA LEU A 91 2.10 2.58 6.63
C LEU A 91 1.03 2.05 7.59
N GLY A 92 1.21 2.25 8.88
CA GLY A 92 0.24 1.89 9.92
C GLY A 92 -1.11 2.59 9.79
N VAL A 93 -1.16 3.86 9.35
CA VAL A 93 -2.41 4.60 9.14
C VAL A 93 -3.05 4.33 7.77
N GLY A 94 -2.35 3.64 6.86
CA GLY A 94 -2.96 3.16 5.62
C GLY A 94 -2.33 3.59 4.32
N ALA A 95 -1.14 4.17 4.32
CA ALA A 95 -0.38 4.34 3.09
C ALA A 95 -0.02 2.99 2.47
N ASP A 96 0.07 2.94 1.15
CA ASP A 96 0.46 1.74 0.41
C ASP A 96 1.97 1.66 0.24
N ASP A 97 2.65 2.81 0.14
CA ASP A 97 4.09 2.92 -0.01
C ASP A 97 4.57 4.31 0.42
N TYR A 98 5.89 4.53 0.47
CA TYR A 98 6.48 5.83 0.78
C TYR A 98 7.75 6.10 -0.04
N ILE A 99 8.06 7.39 -0.22
CA ILE A 99 9.30 7.89 -0.82
C ILE A 99 9.96 8.85 0.16
N THR A 100 11.28 8.72 0.36
CA THR A 100 12.03 9.65 1.20
C THR A 100 12.64 10.77 0.36
N LYS A 101 12.47 12.02 0.78
CA LYS A 101 13.17 13.18 0.23
C LYS A 101 14.64 13.21 0.73
N PRO A 102 15.63 13.49 -0.13
CA PRO A 102 15.52 13.71 -1.56
C PRO A 102 15.34 12.40 -2.35
N PHE A 103 14.46 12.41 -3.34
CA PHE A 103 14.21 11.27 -4.22
C PHE A 103 14.68 11.57 -5.66
N SER A 104 14.91 10.51 -6.43
CA SER A 104 15.12 10.65 -7.86
C SER A 104 13.79 10.64 -8.62
N ALA A 105 13.75 11.38 -9.74
CA ALA A 105 12.57 11.36 -10.62
C ALA A 105 12.22 9.95 -11.10
N MET A 106 13.22 9.12 -11.37
CA MET A 106 13.02 7.72 -11.76
C MET A 106 12.38 6.91 -10.65
N GLU A 107 12.76 7.11 -9.40
CA GLU A 107 12.17 6.45 -8.24
C GLU A 107 10.68 6.83 -8.09
N LEU A 108 10.37 8.13 -8.16
CA LEU A 108 8.98 8.61 -8.09
C LEU A 108 8.11 7.93 -9.15
N VAL A 109 8.52 8.00 -10.42
CA VAL A 109 7.75 7.43 -11.54
C VAL A 109 7.62 5.91 -11.42
N ALA A 110 8.69 5.20 -11.05
CA ALA A 110 8.67 3.76 -10.87
C ALA A 110 7.68 3.33 -9.78
N ARG A 111 7.66 4.02 -8.62
CA ARG A 111 6.74 3.72 -7.53
C ARG A 111 5.28 4.04 -7.89
N VAL A 112 5.04 5.18 -8.51
CA VAL A 112 3.70 5.55 -8.99
C VAL A 112 3.17 4.50 -9.97
N LYS A 113 3.98 4.13 -10.96
CA LYS A 113 3.62 3.10 -11.94
C LYS A 113 3.35 1.75 -11.29
N ALA A 114 4.20 1.30 -10.37
CA ALA A 114 4.05 0.05 -9.65
C ALA A 114 2.74 0.03 -8.83
N ASN A 115 2.45 1.10 -8.10
CA ASN A 115 1.27 1.20 -7.25
C ASN A 115 -0.03 1.22 -8.08
N ILE A 116 -0.09 2.00 -9.17
CA ILE A 116 -1.26 2.03 -10.08
C ILE A 116 -1.44 0.68 -10.76
N ALA A 117 -0.37 0.11 -11.35
CA ALA A 117 -0.45 -1.17 -12.06
C ALA A 117 -0.95 -2.30 -11.15
N GLN A 118 -0.56 -2.30 -9.90
CA GLN A 118 -0.99 -3.30 -8.95
C GLN A 118 -2.44 -3.10 -8.51
N TYR A 119 -2.84 -1.87 -8.22
CA TYR A 119 -4.23 -1.54 -7.92
C TYR A 119 -5.15 -1.95 -9.07
N THR A 120 -4.76 -1.65 -10.32
CA THR A 120 -5.51 -2.03 -11.52
C THR A 120 -5.56 -3.56 -11.71
N ARG A 121 -4.42 -4.27 -11.50
CA ARG A 121 -4.41 -5.75 -11.55
C ARG A 121 -5.32 -6.36 -10.48
N ALA A 122 -5.33 -5.81 -9.28
CA ALA A 122 -6.21 -6.24 -8.20
C ALA A 122 -7.68 -6.04 -8.55
N SER A 123 -8.01 -4.95 -9.24
CA SER A 123 -9.36 -4.62 -9.69
C SER A 123 -9.80 -5.41 -10.93
N HIS A 124 -8.85 -5.84 -11.79
CA HIS A 124 -9.12 -6.51 -13.07
C HIS A 124 -8.80 -8.02 -13.11
N LYS A 125 -8.33 -8.65 -12.02
CA LYS A 125 -8.10 -10.11 -12.01
C LYS A 125 -9.41 -10.92 -12.09
N ASN A 126 -9.99 -10.92 -13.27
CA ASN A 126 -11.05 -11.81 -13.71
C ASN A 126 -10.55 -12.79 -14.78
N THR A 127 -9.41 -13.47 -14.60
CA THR A 127 -9.10 -14.65 -15.43
C THR A 127 -7.77 -15.28 -15.04
N SER A 128 -7.79 -16.20 -14.13
CA SER A 128 -6.86 -17.33 -14.02
C SER A 128 -7.45 -18.34 -13.04
N THR A 129 -7.38 -19.61 -13.35
CA THR A 129 -7.91 -20.80 -12.66
C THR A 129 -7.39 -21.00 -11.22
N VAL A 130 -7.50 -19.98 -10.38
CA VAL A 130 -7.39 -20.11 -8.94
C VAL A 130 -8.82 -20.32 -8.44
N SER A 131 -9.06 -21.27 -7.56
CA SER A 131 -10.35 -21.41 -6.88
C SER A 131 -10.84 -20.03 -6.45
N GLU A 132 -12.09 -19.67 -6.80
CA GLU A 132 -12.65 -18.35 -6.47
C GLU A 132 -12.60 -18.07 -4.97
N VAL A 133 -12.47 -19.12 -4.17
CA VAL A 133 -12.39 -19.07 -2.70
C VAL A 133 -11.21 -19.93 -2.25
N LEU A 134 -10.26 -19.30 -1.59
CA LEU A 134 -9.27 -20.02 -0.76
C LEU A 134 -9.94 -20.31 0.58
N ASP A 135 -10.14 -21.59 0.89
CA ASP A 135 -10.81 -22.05 2.11
C ASP A 135 -9.85 -22.93 2.93
N TYR A 136 -9.46 -22.43 4.08
CA TYR A 136 -8.65 -23.12 5.08
C TYR A 136 -9.42 -23.26 6.41
N GLY A 137 -10.74 -23.48 6.32
CA GLY A 137 -11.62 -23.64 7.48
C GLY A 137 -11.82 -22.32 8.23
N LYS A 138 -10.86 -21.93 9.07
CA LYS A 138 -10.89 -20.66 9.81
C LYS A 138 -10.81 -19.45 8.88
N PHE A 139 -10.03 -19.56 7.80
CA PHE A 139 -9.78 -18.48 6.84
C PHE A 139 -10.46 -18.76 5.52
N LYS A 140 -11.29 -17.85 5.05
CA LYS A 140 -11.87 -17.90 3.71
C LYS A 140 -11.62 -16.58 3.00
N LEU A 141 -10.98 -16.64 1.85
CA LEU A 141 -10.67 -15.48 1.06
C LEU A 141 -11.31 -15.64 -0.33
N ASN A 142 -12.27 -14.77 -0.66
CA ASN A 142 -12.86 -14.74 -1.98
C ASN A 142 -12.08 -13.78 -2.89
N THR A 143 -11.46 -14.32 -3.95
CA THR A 143 -10.59 -13.58 -4.84
C THR A 143 -11.32 -12.59 -5.74
N LYS A 144 -12.61 -12.84 -6.05
CA LYS A 144 -13.44 -11.94 -6.86
C LYS A 144 -13.99 -10.76 -6.06
N THR A 145 -14.55 -11.06 -4.89
CA THR A 145 -15.17 -10.02 -4.06
C THR A 145 -14.20 -9.33 -3.13
N ARG A 146 -12.94 -9.84 -3.05
CA ARG A 146 -11.88 -9.41 -2.12
C ARG A 146 -12.28 -9.48 -0.64
N ARG A 147 -13.30 -10.28 -0.33
CA ARG A 147 -13.76 -10.49 1.05
C ARG A 147 -12.92 -11.54 1.74
N VAL A 148 -12.56 -11.24 2.98
CA VAL A 148 -11.85 -12.17 3.87
C VAL A 148 -12.72 -12.43 5.08
N LEU A 149 -12.99 -13.72 5.33
CA LEU A 149 -13.71 -14.17 6.50
C LEU A 149 -12.75 -14.90 7.44
N ILE A 150 -12.77 -14.54 8.71
CA ILE A 150 -12.01 -15.20 9.77
C ILE A 150 -13.01 -15.73 10.80
N ASN A 151 -13.04 -17.04 11.00
CA ASN A 151 -14.07 -17.69 11.82
C ASN A 151 -15.52 -17.29 11.42
N GLY A 152 -15.76 -17.06 10.13
CA GLY A 152 -17.07 -16.66 9.61
C GLY A 152 -17.39 -15.16 9.73
N ILE A 153 -16.53 -14.36 10.33
CA ILE A 153 -16.67 -12.90 10.47
C ILE A 153 -15.88 -12.22 9.36
N GLU A 154 -16.51 -11.28 8.65
CA GLU A 154 -15.83 -10.49 7.62
C GLU A 154 -14.86 -9.50 8.28
N VAL A 155 -13.62 -9.49 7.79
CA VAL A 155 -12.54 -8.62 8.26
C VAL A 155 -12.01 -7.81 7.09
N GLU A 156 -11.97 -6.50 7.26
CA GLU A 156 -11.47 -5.58 6.23
C GLU A 156 -9.93 -5.52 6.24
N PHE A 157 -9.36 -5.60 5.05
CA PHE A 157 -7.93 -5.45 4.80
C PHE A 157 -7.70 -4.28 3.85
N LYS A 158 -6.66 -3.49 4.13
CA LYS A 158 -6.17 -2.49 3.19
C LYS A 158 -5.58 -3.16 1.96
N ASN A 159 -5.47 -2.43 0.86
CA ASN A 159 -5.10 -3.02 -0.44
C ASN A 159 -3.84 -3.89 -0.35
N ARG A 160 -2.73 -3.37 0.19
CA ARG A 160 -1.46 -4.11 0.32
C ARG A 160 -1.51 -5.26 1.33
N GLU A 161 -2.25 -5.09 2.41
CA GLU A 161 -2.48 -6.17 3.37
C GLU A 161 -3.23 -7.34 2.71
N TYR A 162 -4.27 -7.01 1.94
CA TYR A 162 -5.04 -8.01 1.19
C TYR A 162 -4.17 -8.75 0.16
N GLU A 163 -3.40 -8.02 -0.67
CA GLU A 163 -2.54 -8.62 -1.69
C GLU A 163 -1.47 -9.55 -1.06
N LEU A 164 -0.87 -9.10 0.04
CA LEU A 164 0.14 -9.87 0.76
C LEU A 164 -0.47 -11.13 1.39
N LEU A 165 -1.65 -11.01 2.02
CA LEU A 165 -2.37 -12.14 2.57
C LEU A 165 -2.81 -13.12 1.48
N LEU A 166 -3.37 -12.63 0.37
CA LEU A 166 -3.76 -13.44 -0.79
C LEU A 166 -2.57 -14.23 -1.34
N PHE A 167 -1.43 -13.55 -1.53
CA PHE A 167 -0.23 -14.19 -2.05
C PHE A 167 0.25 -15.31 -1.12
N LEU A 168 0.34 -15.04 0.18
CA LEU A 168 0.77 -16.03 1.16
C LEU A 168 -0.21 -17.19 1.30
N MET A 169 -1.52 -16.93 1.33
CA MET A 169 -2.56 -17.97 1.36
C MET A 169 -2.62 -18.79 0.06
N SER A 170 -2.23 -18.22 -1.07
CA SER A 170 -2.13 -18.96 -2.34
C SER A 170 -0.90 -19.88 -2.40
N ASN A 171 0.03 -19.72 -1.46
CA ASN A 171 1.28 -20.50 -1.38
C ASN A 171 1.52 -21.00 0.07
N PRO A 172 0.62 -21.84 0.63
CA PRO A 172 0.73 -22.26 2.01
C PRO A 172 2.01 -23.06 2.24
N GLU A 173 2.58 -22.95 3.42
CA GLU A 173 3.82 -23.58 3.87
C GLU A 173 5.09 -23.19 3.10
N VAL A 174 4.98 -22.37 2.04
CA VAL A 174 6.15 -21.88 1.31
C VAL A 174 6.74 -20.66 2.05
N VAL A 175 8.06 -20.68 2.23
CA VAL A 175 8.79 -19.56 2.84
C VAL A 175 9.24 -18.60 1.75
N PHE A 176 8.93 -17.32 1.94
CA PHE A 176 9.37 -16.25 1.07
C PHE A 176 10.22 -15.26 1.85
N THR A 177 11.33 -14.86 1.29
CA THR A 177 12.15 -13.77 1.83
C THR A 177 11.36 -12.46 1.81
N ARG A 178 11.81 -11.50 2.60
CA ARG A 178 11.21 -10.17 2.62
C ARG A 178 11.31 -9.48 1.25
N GLU A 179 12.43 -9.67 0.58
CA GLU A 179 12.73 -9.14 -0.74
C GLU A 179 11.81 -9.75 -1.81
N GLU A 180 11.62 -11.07 -1.80
CA GLU A 180 10.68 -11.75 -2.71
C GLU A 180 9.24 -11.28 -2.50
N LEU A 181 8.79 -11.14 -1.25
CA LEU A 181 7.46 -10.62 -0.95
C LEU A 181 7.32 -9.17 -1.44
N TYR A 182 8.36 -8.36 -1.23
CA TYR A 182 8.37 -6.98 -1.71
C TYR A 182 8.23 -6.93 -3.23
N GLU A 183 9.06 -7.68 -3.95
CA GLU A 183 9.03 -7.77 -5.41
C GLU A 183 7.67 -8.26 -5.93
N LYS A 184 7.09 -9.29 -5.32
CA LYS A 184 5.79 -9.85 -5.73
C LYS A 184 4.64 -8.90 -5.51
N ILE A 185 4.65 -8.13 -4.44
CA ILE A 185 3.54 -7.27 -4.02
C ILE A 185 3.73 -5.83 -4.52
N TRP A 186 4.93 -5.32 -4.64
CA TRP A 186 5.23 -3.95 -5.11
C TRP A 186 5.79 -3.90 -6.53
N GLY A 187 6.34 -4.99 -7.05
CA GLY A 187 6.85 -5.13 -8.43
C GLY A 187 8.38 -5.15 -8.50
N LEU A 188 8.91 -5.73 -9.61
CA LEU A 188 10.35 -5.85 -9.88
C LEU A 188 11.07 -4.49 -9.97
N ASP A 189 10.36 -3.47 -10.49
CA ASP A 189 10.89 -2.12 -10.64
C ASP A 189 10.68 -1.25 -9.39
N ALA A 190 10.16 -1.84 -8.31
CA ALA A 190 9.95 -1.12 -7.07
C ALA A 190 11.29 -0.85 -6.38
N ILE A 191 11.86 0.29 -6.68
CA ILE A 191 13.02 0.82 -5.96
C ILE A 191 12.52 1.29 -4.60
N GLY A 192 12.54 0.41 -3.60
CA GLY A 192 12.04 0.70 -2.27
C GLY A 192 12.58 -0.19 -1.18
N ASP A 193 12.14 0.10 0.03
CA ASP A 193 12.61 -0.61 1.22
C ASP A 193 11.71 -1.81 1.51
N SER A 194 12.28 -3.00 1.43
CA SER A 194 11.60 -4.26 1.78
C SER A 194 11.11 -4.31 3.25
N ARG A 195 11.56 -3.36 4.10
CA ARG A 195 11.06 -3.19 5.48
C ARG A 195 9.56 -2.92 5.53
N THR A 196 8.99 -2.31 4.48
CA THR A 196 7.54 -2.13 4.29
C THR A 196 6.75 -3.42 4.45
N VAL A 197 7.28 -4.56 4.00
CA VAL A 197 6.64 -5.87 4.13
C VAL A 197 6.38 -6.24 5.58
N ALA A 198 7.36 -6.00 6.48
CA ALA A 198 7.22 -6.33 7.90
C ALA A 198 6.08 -5.55 8.57
N VAL A 199 5.87 -4.29 8.17
CA VAL A 199 4.78 -3.45 8.70
C VAL A 199 3.42 -3.99 8.28
N HIS A 200 3.26 -4.33 6.99
CA HIS A 200 2.00 -4.90 6.50
C HIS A 200 1.73 -6.29 7.11
N LEU A 201 2.76 -7.13 7.29
CA LEU A 201 2.62 -8.41 7.98
C LEU A 201 2.19 -8.24 9.45
N SER A 202 2.74 -7.23 10.15
CA SER A 202 2.29 -6.90 11.52
C SER A 202 0.80 -6.55 11.55
N ARG A 203 0.32 -5.73 10.60
CA ARG A 203 -1.09 -5.35 10.49
C ARG A 203 -2.00 -6.53 10.13
N ILE A 204 -1.52 -7.43 9.28
CA ILE A 204 -2.25 -8.68 9.01
C ILE A 204 -2.34 -9.51 10.28
N ARG A 205 -1.25 -9.69 11.03
CA ARG A 205 -1.22 -10.44 12.29
C ARG A 205 -2.19 -9.88 13.32
N GLU A 206 -2.25 -8.56 13.49
CA GLU A 206 -3.21 -7.88 14.38
C GLU A 206 -4.67 -8.28 14.09
N LYS A 207 -4.98 -8.65 12.84
CA LYS A 207 -6.34 -9.00 12.40
C LYS A 207 -6.63 -10.50 12.43
N ILE A 208 -5.62 -11.36 12.24
CA ILE A 208 -5.85 -12.80 12.06
C ILE A 208 -5.35 -13.66 13.21
N GLU A 209 -4.35 -13.19 13.95
CA GLU A 209 -3.76 -13.95 15.04
C GLU A 209 -4.49 -13.71 16.36
N LYS A 210 -4.45 -14.72 17.24
CA LYS A 210 -4.92 -14.57 18.61
C LYS A 210 -3.95 -13.70 19.42
N ASP A 211 -2.67 -13.90 19.18
CA ASP A 211 -1.56 -13.09 19.72
C ASP A 211 -0.62 -12.70 18.58
N PRO A 212 -0.61 -11.43 18.17
CA PRO A 212 0.29 -10.93 17.11
C PRO A 212 1.78 -11.10 17.41
N ALA A 213 2.17 -11.18 18.70
CA ALA A 213 3.55 -11.38 19.13
C ALA A 213 4.02 -12.84 19.00
N ASP A 214 3.06 -13.80 19.07
CA ASP A 214 3.30 -15.24 18.86
C ASP A 214 2.43 -15.77 17.69
N PRO A 215 2.71 -15.35 16.44
CA PRO A 215 1.87 -15.63 15.29
C PRO A 215 1.91 -17.10 14.89
N GLN A 216 0.73 -17.73 14.81
CA GLN A 216 0.59 -19.15 14.45
C GLN A 216 0.36 -19.34 12.95
N HIS A 217 -0.21 -18.34 12.26
CA HIS A 217 -0.55 -18.43 10.84
C HIS A 217 0.43 -17.66 9.93
N ILE A 218 0.72 -16.40 10.21
CA ILE A 218 1.78 -15.68 9.50
C ILE A 218 3.08 -15.80 10.29
N GLN A 219 3.81 -16.88 10.06
CA GLN A 219 5.01 -17.21 10.82
C GLN A 219 6.26 -16.50 10.28
N THR A 220 7.14 -16.06 11.19
CA THR A 220 8.51 -15.69 10.85
C THR A 220 9.38 -16.93 10.90
N VAL A 221 10.05 -17.23 9.79
CA VAL A 221 11.10 -18.27 9.73
C VAL A 221 12.44 -17.55 9.81
N TRP A 222 13.05 -17.59 11.00
CA TRP A 222 14.26 -16.85 11.30
C TRP A 222 15.39 -17.14 10.30
N GLY A 223 15.96 -16.07 9.75
CA GLY A 223 16.99 -16.14 8.72
C GLY A 223 16.52 -16.50 7.32
N ALA A 224 15.22 -16.81 7.12
CA ALA A 224 14.68 -17.22 5.82
C ALA A 224 13.54 -16.34 5.31
N GLY A 225 12.66 -15.83 6.20
CA GLY A 225 11.56 -14.98 5.77
C GLY A 225 10.23 -15.27 6.47
N TYR A 226 9.15 -15.31 5.69
CA TYR A 226 7.79 -15.46 6.19
C TYR A 226 7.01 -16.54 5.43
N ARG A 227 6.08 -17.19 6.09
CA ARG A 227 5.17 -18.15 5.49
C ARG A 227 3.77 -18.06 6.08
N PHE A 228 2.78 -18.49 5.31
CA PHE A 228 1.44 -18.76 5.82
C PHE A 228 1.29 -20.25 6.17
N ARG A 229 0.77 -20.50 7.37
CA ARG A 229 0.36 -21.81 7.84
C ARG A 229 -1.14 -21.79 8.11
N PRO A 230 -1.93 -22.66 7.44
CA PRO A 230 -3.38 -22.75 7.64
C PRO A 230 -3.83 -23.05 9.05
#